data_9294bc61985f7039fa4d333f9e0b829b
#
_entry.id   9294bc61985f7039fa4d333f9e0b829b
#
_cell.length_a   1.000
_cell.length_b   1.000
_cell.length_c   1.000
_cell.angle_alpha   90.00
_cell.angle_beta   90.00
_cell.angle_gamma   90.00
#
_symmetry.space_group_name_H-M   'P 1'
#
loop_
_entity.id
_entity.type
_entity.pdbx_description
1 polymer ?
#
loop_
_entity_poly.entity_id
_entity_poly.type
_entity_poly.pdbx_seq_one_letter_code
_entity_poly.pdbx_strand_id
1 'polypeptide(L)'
;MKPTYKYSLFASSLIIVIDIIVYYAHLQLSPFGIFLGILSFVLMAVPLYLAIKNRRDNELGGFITLKQVMGTGLIISVLTGIIVAIFMYIQSKFIDHETTGLILKKIEENLRASKVPQPAIDLELSAQKDFYSPLNLAFKKGLMSVLGIGFILSFICSTFLVKNPPVSEN
;
A
#
# COMPACT_ATOMS: atom_id res chain seq x y z
N MET A 1 -20.96 8.15 -11.19
CA MET A 1 -19.86 7.29 -10.74
C MET A 1 -20.06 7.03 -9.25
N LYS A 2 -20.06 5.76 -8.84
CA LYS A 2 -20.17 5.42 -7.42
C LYS A 2 -19.05 6.13 -6.64
N PRO A 3 -19.31 6.71 -5.47
CA PRO A 3 -18.32 7.49 -4.70
C PRO A 3 -17.03 6.71 -4.41
N THR A 4 -17.08 5.39 -4.38
CA THR A 4 -15.95 4.48 -4.13
C THR A 4 -14.74 4.74 -5.03
N TYR A 5 -14.94 5.01 -6.33
CA TYR A 5 -13.82 5.27 -7.25
C TYR A 5 -13.05 6.55 -6.94
N LYS A 6 -13.75 7.60 -6.50
CA LYS A 6 -13.12 8.87 -6.16
C LYS A 6 -12.13 8.70 -4.99
N TYR A 7 -12.52 7.92 -3.99
CA TYR A 7 -11.69 7.66 -2.82
C TYR A 7 -10.50 6.75 -3.14
N SER A 8 -10.69 5.76 -4.02
CA SER A 8 -9.59 4.89 -4.48
C SER A 8 -8.57 5.67 -5.31
N LEU A 9 -9.02 6.55 -6.22
CA LEU A 9 -8.16 7.45 -6.98
C LEU A 9 -7.41 8.42 -6.05
N PHE A 10 -8.07 8.98 -5.07
CA PHE A 10 -7.43 9.87 -4.10
C PHE A 10 -6.38 9.12 -3.27
N ALA A 11 -6.70 7.92 -2.76
CA ALA A 11 -5.76 7.10 -2.02
C ALA A 11 -4.53 6.71 -2.85
N SER A 12 -4.74 6.24 -4.09
CA SER A 12 -3.62 5.89 -4.98
C SER A 12 -2.77 7.09 -5.35
N SER A 13 -3.38 8.27 -5.59
CA SER A 13 -2.63 9.50 -5.89
C SER A 13 -1.72 9.92 -4.75
N LEU A 14 -2.15 9.81 -3.50
CA LEU A 14 -1.30 10.10 -2.33
C LEU A 14 -0.08 9.19 -2.28
N ILE A 15 -0.28 7.88 -2.47
CA ILE A 15 0.81 6.91 -2.46
C ILE A 15 1.79 7.18 -3.60
N ILE A 16 1.28 7.36 -4.82
CA ILE A 16 2.07 7.59 -6.03
C ILE A 16 2.88 8.89 -5.93
N VAL A 17 2.28 9.98 -5.48
CA VAL A 17 2.97 11.27 -5.35
C VAL A 17 4.13 11.17 -4.37
N ILE A 18 3.92 10.51 -3.22
CA ILE A 18 5.01 10.33 -2.24
C ILE A 18 6.10 9.44 -2.82
N ASP A 19 5.76 8.36 -3.52
CA ASP A 19 6.74 7.47 -4.13
C ASP A 19 7.57 8.20 -5.21
N ILE A 20 6.94 9.04 -6.03
CA ILE A 20 7.62 9.90 -7.00
C ILE A 20 8.57 10.88 -6.29
N ILE A 21 8.15 11.52 -5.19
CA ILE A 21 9.00 12.42 -4.42
C ILE A 21 10.21 11.67 -3.87
N VAL A 22 10.01 10.50 -3.28
CA VAL A 22 11.09 9.66 -2.75
C VAL A 22 12.07 9.27 -3.85
N TYR A 23 11.57 8.95 -5.03
CA TYR A 23 12.41 8.59 -6.19
C TYR A 23 13.26 9.76 -6.67
N TYR A 24 12.66 10.89 -7.02
CA TYR A 24 13.40 12.05 -7.58
C TYR A 24 14.29 12.75 -6.55
N ALA A 25 13.97 12.66 -5.27
CA ALA A 25 14.83 13.16 -4.20
C ALA A 25 15.97 12.19 -3.82
N HIS A 26 16.09 11.04 -4.50
CA HIS A 26 17.08 9.98 -4.21
C HIS A 26 17.05 9.49 -2.75
N LEU A 27 15.86 9.41 -2.17
CA LEU A 27 15.65 9.04 -0.77
C LEU A 27 15.36 7.55 -0.55
N GLN A 28 15.37 6.71 -1.60
CA GLN A 28 14.94 5.30 -1.57
C GLN A 28 15.60 4.46 -0.49
N LEU A 29 16.87 4.74 -0.20
CA LEU A 29 17.67 4.03 0.82
C LEU A 29 17.91 4.85 2.10
N SER A 30 17.31 6.04 2.19
CA SER A 30 17.46 6.91 3.37
C SER A 30 16.40 6.56 4.44
N PRO A 31 16.70 6.75 5.74
CA PRO A 31 15.71 6.61 6.79
C PRO A 31 14.49 7.52 6.58
N PHE A 32 14.69 8.71 6.02
CA PHE A 32 13.61 9.64 5.73
C PHE A 32 12.71 9.16 4.60
N GLY A 33 13.27 8.54 3.56
CA GLY A 33 12.48 7.92 2.49
C GLY A 33 11.64 6.73 2.98
N ILE A 34 12.19 5.92 3.89
CA ILE A 34 11.45 4.85 4.55
C ILE A 34 10.28 5.42 5.35
N PHE A 35 10.53 6.49 6.11
CA PHE A 35 9.48 7.19 6.86
C PHE A 35 8.37 7.71 5.95
N LEU A 36 8.72 8.36 4.83
CA LEU A 36 7.74 8.83 3.84
C LEU A 36 6.92 7.67 3.24
N GLY A 37 7.57 6.53 2.96
CA GLY A 37 6.88 5.32 2.51
C GLY A 37 5.84 4.83 3.52
N ILE A 38 6.18 4.76 4.80
CA ILE A 38 5.24 4.40 5.87
C ILE A 38 4.12 5.45 5.97
N LEU A 39 4.47 6.73 5.92
CA LEU A 39 3.50 7.84 5.98
C LEU A 39 2.47 7.77 4.85
N SER A 40 2.87 7.37 3.64
CA SER A 40 1.95 7.23 2.50
C SER A 40 0.82 6.24 2.78
N PHE A 41 1.13 5.15 3.46
CA PHE A 41 0.13 4.16 3.87
C PHE A 41 -0.76 4.66 5.01
N VAL A 42 -0.21 5.41 5.96
CA VAL A 42 -1.01 6.04 7.03
C VAL A 42 -1.97 7.06 6.44
N LEU A 43 -1.52 7.86 5.49
CA LEU A 43 -2.36 8.85 4.79
C LEU A 43 -3.50 8.19 3.98
N MET A 44 -3.35 6.94 3.56
CA MET A 44 -4.43 6.16 2.95
C MET A 44 -5.65 6.01 3.89
N ALA A 45 -5.47 6.10 5.21
CA ALA A 45 -6.57 6.04 6.18
C ALA A 45 -7.60 7.15 5.95
N VAL A 46 -7.18 8.34 5.49
CA VAL A 46 -8.07 9.48 5.27
C VAL A 46 -9.12 9.19 4.19
N PRO A 47 -8.77 8.88 2.94
CA PRO A 47 -9.77 8.56 1.92
C PRO A 47 -10.59 7.31 2.26
N LEU A 48 -9.99 6.33 2.93
CA LEU A 48 -10.69 5.13 3.37
C LEU A 48 -11.79 5.46 4.41
N TYR A 49 -11.46 6.24 5.42
CA TYR A 49 -12.41 6.72 6.43
C TYR A 49 -13.54 7.53 5.80
N LEU A 50 -13.19 8.48 4.92
CA LEU A 50 -14.16 9.33 4.23
C LEU A 50 -15.12 8.50 3.34
N ALA A 51 -14.61 7.48 2.68
CA ALA A 51 -15.44 6.60 1.86
C ALA A 51 -16.44 5.79 2.68
N ILE A 52 -15.98 5.21 3.79
CA ILE A 52 -16.84 4.43 4.69
C ILE A 52 -17.89 5.34 5.33
N LYS A 53 -17.47 6.52 5.80
CA LYS A 53 -18.36 7.55 6.35
C LYS A 53 -19.41 8.00 5.32
N ASN A 54 -18.98 8.30 4.09
CA ASN A 54 -19.89 8.70 3.02
C ASN A 54 -20.92 7.60 2.71
N ARG A 55 -20.50 6.35 2.69
CA ARG A 55 -21.42 5.23 2.49
C ARG A 55 -22.42 5.09 3.64
N ARG A 56 -21.95 5.22 4.89
CA ARG A 56 -22.84 5.18 6.07
C ARG A 56 -23.89 6.29 5.99
N ASP A 57 -23.46 7.53 5.75
CA ASP A 57 -24.31 8.71 5.91
C ASP A 57 -25.25 8.92 4.70
N ASN A 58 -24.78 8.63 3.48
CA ASN A 58 -25.53 8.95 2.25
C ASN A 58 -26.17 7.72 1.57
N GLU A 59 -25.68 6.50 1.82
CA GLU A 59 -26.23 5.32 1.14
C GLU A 59 -27.00 4.40 2.11
N LEU A 60 -26.67 4.41 3.40
CA LEU A 60 -27.20 3.48 4.40
C LEU A 60 -28.01 4.16 5.50
N GLY A 61 -28.40 5.42 5.31
CA GLY A 61 -29.27 6.13 6.24
C GLY A 61 -28.68 6.35 7.64
N GLY A 62 -27.36 6.49 7.74
CA GLY A 62 -26.65 6.77 9.00
C GLY A 62 -26.23 5.54 9.80
N PHE A 63 -26.50 4.32 9.32
CA PHE A 63 -26.13 3.06 9.99
C PHE A 63 -25.17 2.27 9.09
N ILE A 64 -24.19 1.60 9.70
CA ILE A 64 -23.27 0.72 8.99
C ILE A 64 -22.79 -0.40 9.93
N THR A 65 -22.88 -1.64 9.47
CA THR A 65 -22.40 -2.80 10.21
C THR A 65 -20.92 -3.04 9.98
N LEU A 66 -20.25 -3.80 10.84
CA LEU A 66 -18.86 -4.20 10.70
C LEU A 66 -18.60 -4.84 9.33
N LYS A 67 -19.46 -5.76 8.89
CA LYS A 67 -19.35 -6.42 7.58
C LYS A 67 -19.37 -5.42 6.42
N GLN A 68 -20.20 -4.40 6.49
CA GLN A 68 -20.28 -3.35 5.47
C GLN A 68 -19.06 -2.42 5.48
N VAL A 69 -18.53 -2.10 6.66
CA VAL A 69 -17.25 -1.35 6.79
C VAL A 69 -16.13 -2.12 6.14
N MET A 70 -15.93 -3.38 6.53
CA MET A 70 -14.87 -4.24 5.99
C MET A 70 -15.01 -4.44 4.48
N GLY A 71 -16.24 -4.69 3.99
CA GLY A 71 -16.49 -4.84 2.57
C GLY A 71 -16.19 -3.57 1.76
N THR A 72 -16.55 -2.39 2.29
CA THR A 72 -16.25 -1.10 1.66
C THR A 72 -14.74 -0.85 1.60
N GLY A 73 -14.07 -1.06 2.74
CA GLY A 73 -12.62 -0.90 2.83
C GLY A 73 -11.86 -1.85 1.91
N LEU A 74 -12.29 -3.11 1.81
CA LEU A 74 -11.69 -4.09 0.91
C LEU A 74 -11.80 -3.65 -0.56
N ILE A 75 -12.99 -3.21 -1.00
CA ILE A 75 -13.18 -2.74 -2.39
C ILE A 75 -12.25 -1.57 -2.70
N ILE A 76 -12.15 -0.59 -1.78
CA ILE A 76 -11.27 0.57 -1.97
C ILE A 76 -9.81 0.13 -2.02
N SER A 77 -9.40 -0.77 -1.13
CA SER A 77 -8.03 -1.27 -1.08
C SER A 77 -7.66 -2.06 -2.34
N VAL A 78 -8.56 -2.88 -2.87
CA VAL A 78 -8.36 -3.60 -4.16
C VAL A 78 -8.15 -2.61 -5.30
N LEU A 79 -9.05 -1.63 -5.45
CA LEU A 79 -8.96 -0.64 -6.53
C LEU A 79 -7.69 0.22 -6.40
N THR A 80 -7.39 0.69 -5.19
CA THR A 80 -6.15 1.44 -4.91
C THR A 80 -4.92 0.58 -5.21
N GLY A 81 -4.90 -0.66 -4.74
CA GLY A 81 -3.79 -1.59 -4.95
C GLY A 81 -3.54 -1.91 -6.42
N ILE A 82 -4.59 -2.06 -7.23
CA ILE A 82 -4.44 -2.25 -8.69
C ILE A 82 -3.78 -1.03 -9.33
N ILE A 83 -4.24 0.19 -9.00
CA ILE A 83 -3.67 1.42 -9.56
C ILE A 83 -2.20 1.57 -9.15
N VAL A 84 -1.89 1.36 -7.88
CA VAL A 84 -0.52 1.44 -7.35
C VAL A 84 0.36 0.34 -7.97
N ALA A 85 -0.16 -0.88 -8.14
CA ALA A 85 0.58 -1.98 -8.78
C ALA A 85 0.94 -1.67 -10.24
N ILE A 86 0.00 -1.13 -11.01
CA ILE A 86 0.26 -0.70 -12.39
C ILE A 86 1.33 0.39 -12.42
N PHE A 87 1.22 1.39 -11.56
CA PHE A 87 2.23 2.45 -11.45
C PHE A 87 3.61 1.89 -11.11
N MET A 88 3.72 1.04 -10.07
CA MET A 88 5.00 0.43 -9.67
C MET A 88 5.61 -0.45 -10.76
N TYR A 89 4.79 -1.17 -11.52
CA TYR A 89 5.28 -1.93 -12.66
C TYR A 89 5.89 -1.03 -13.73
N ILE A 90 5.19 0.05 -14.09
CA ILE A 90 5.67 1.00 -15.08
C ILE A 90 6.95 1.69 -14.59
N GLN A 91 6.94 2.17 -13.35
CA GLN A 91 8.09 2.84 -12.75
C GLN A 91 9.32 1.93 -12.72
N SER A 92 9.20 0.73 -12.17
CA SER A 92 10.31 -0.22 -12.04
C SER A 92 10.83 -0.73 -13.39
N LYS A 93 9.95 -0.85 -14.41
CA LYS A 93 10.36 -1.38 -15.72
C LYS A 93 10.94 -0.32 -16.65
N PHE A 94 10.44 0.92 -16.60
CA PHE A 94 10.73 1.93 -17.62
C PHE A 94 11.43 3.16 -17.06
N ILE A 95 11.37 3.43 -15.78
CA ILE A 95 11.88 4.66 -15.17
C ILE A 95 13.05 4.36 -14.24
N ASP A 96 12.87 3.42 -13.33
CA ASP A 96 13.82 3.13 -12.25
C ASP A 96 14.62 1.85 -12.54
N HIS A 97 15.70 1.98 -13.30
CA HIS A 97 16.61 0.88 -13.59
C HIS A 97 17.72 0.71 -12.55
N GLU A 98 17.95 1.71 -11.70
CA GLU A 98 19.12 1.78 -10.81
C GLU A 98 18.83 1.33 -9.38
N THR A 99 17.64 1.62 -8.86
CA THR A 99 17.31 1.37 -7.44
C THR A 99 17.47 -0.11 -7.06
N THR A 100 17.04 -1.03 -7.91
CA THR A 100 17.22 -2.47 -7.66
C THR A 100 18.70 -2.83 -7.52
N GLY A 101 19.55 -2.30 -8.41
CA GLY A 101 20.99 -2.52 -8.35
C GLY A 101 21.62 -1.95 -7.07
N LEU A 102 21.23 -0.75 -6.67
CA LEU A 102 21.69 -0.12 -5.43
C LEU A 102 21.27 -0.91 -4.19
N ILE A 103 20.04 -1.41 -4.16
CA ILE A 103 19.54 -2.25 -3.05
C ILE A 103 20.35 -3.55 -2.96
N LEU A 104 20.53 -4.26 -4.09
CA LEU A 104 21.28 -5.52 -4.12
C LEU A 104 22.73 -5.31 -3.69
N LYS A 105 23.38 -4.23 -4.15
CA LYS A 105 24.74 -3.88 -3.73
C LYS A 105 24.83 -3.64 -2.23
N LYS A 106 23.87 -2.92 -1.65
CA LYS A 106 23.84 -2.66 -0.21
C LYS A 106 23.60 -3.93 0.62
N ILE A 107 22.76 -4.83 0.12
CA ILE A 107 22.55 -6.16 0.75
C ILE A 107 23.86 -6.95 0.70
N GLU A 108 24.53 -7.02 -0.43
CA GLU A 108 25.81 -7.71 -0.59
C GLU A 108 26.86 -7.15 0.37
N GLU A 109 27.04 -5.84 0.44
CA GLU A 109 27.97 -5.18 1.34
C GLU A 109 27.70 -5.56 2.82
N ASN A 110 26.43 -5.55 3.23
CA ASN A 110 26.04 -5.92 4.59
C ASN A 110 26.33 -7.40 4.91
N LEU A 111 26.04 -8.30 3.96
CA LEU A 111 26.30 -9.73 4.14
C LEU A 111 27.81 -10.03 4.20
N ARG A 112 28.62 -9.35 3.36
CA ARG A 112 30.09 -9.45 3.40
C ARG A 112 30.65 -8.91 4.73
N ALA A 113 30.15 -7.79 5.22
CA ALA A 113 30.53 -7.23 6.52
C ALA A 113 30.20 -8.18 7.68
N SER A 114 29.11 -8.91 7.56
CA SER A 114 28.69 -9.96 8.52
C SER A 114 29.44 -11.29 8.35
N LYS A 115 30.44 -11.36 7.45
CA LYS A 115 31.27 -12.55 7.18
C LYS A 115 30.44 -13.77 6.73
N VAL A 116 29.34 -13.55 6.02
CA VAL A 116 28.53 -14.64 5.45
C VAL A 116 29.32 -15.33 4.33
N PRO A 117 29.31 -16.67 4.22
CA PRO A 117 29.98 -17.39 3.13
C PRO A 117 29.45 -17.02 1.75
N GLN A 118 30.35 -16.96 0.74
CA GLN A 118 29.98 -16.52 -0.62
C GLN A 118 28.79 -17.29 -1.23
N PRO A 119 28.67 -18.64 -1.11
CA PRO A 119 27.52 -19.36 -1.66
C PRO A 119 26.17 -18.93 -1.06
N ALA A 120 26.15 -18.53 0.22
CA ALA A 120 24.93 -18.02 0.87
C ALA A 120 24.61 -16.59 0.42
N ILE A 121 25.63 -15.77 0.16
CA ILE A 121 25.47 -14.44 -0.43
C ILE A 121 24.85 -14.55 -1.82
N ASP A 122 25.38 -15.44 -2.68
CA ASP A 122 24.88 -15.62 -4.04
C ASP A 122 23.43 -16.11 -4.07
N LEU A 123 23.08 -17.01 -3.15
CA LEU A 123 21.70 -17.49 -2.99
C LEU A 123 20.75 -16.36 -2.58
N GLU A 124 21.13 -15.58 -1.57
CA GLU A 124 20.34 -14.45 -1.08
C GLU A 124 20.16 -13.38 -2.17
N LEU A 125 21.23 -13.02 -2.88
CA LEU A 125 21.16 -12.04 -3.97
C LEU A 125 20.26 -12.52 -5.11
N SER A 126 20.27 -13.80 -5.44
CA SER A 126 19.37 -14.36 -6.46
C SER A 126 17.90 -14.27 -6.04
N ALA A 127 17.59 -14.60 -4.78
CA ALA A 127 16.25 -14.48 -4.22
C ALA A 127 15.77 -13.02 -4.17
N GLN A 128 16.67 -12.11 -3.76
CA GLN A 128 16.36 -10.67 -3.73
C GLN A 128 16.15 -10.10 -5.13
N LYS A 129 16.95 -10.52 -6.12
CA LYS A 129 16.77 -10.09 -7.51
C LYS A 129 15.40 -10.48 -8.06
N ASP A 130 14.94 -11.69 -7.76
CA ASP A 130 13.59 -12.13 -8.12
C ASP A 130 12.52 -11.33 -7.38
N PHE A 131 12.70 -11.09 -6.07
CA PHE A 131 11.78 -10.27 -5.27
C PHE A 131 11.63 -8.85 -5.83
N TYR A 132 12.72 -8.21 -6.26
CA TYR A 132 12.74 -6.86 -6.83
C TYR A 132 12.48 -6.84 -8.34
N SER A 133 12.07 -7.94 -8.97
CA SER A 133 11.63 -7.91 -10.36
C SER A 133 10.37 -7.04 -10.51
N PRO A 134 10.17 -6.35 -11.65
CA PRO A 134 9.06 -5.41 -11.82
C PRO A 134 7.68 -6.00 -11.52
N LEU A 135 7.46 -7.26 -11.92
CA LEU A 135 6.18 -7.95 -11.67
C LEU A 135 5.98 -8.27 -10.18
N ASN A 136 7.03 -8.77 -9.51
CA ASN A 136 6.96 -9.09 -8.08
C ASN A 136 6.81 -7.84 -7.23
N LEU A 137 7.48 -6.73 -7.58
CA LEU A 137 7.29 -5.44 -6.92
C LEU A 137 5.85 -4.95 -7.05
N ALA A 138 5.30 -4.96 -8.26
CA ALA A 138 3.92 -4.57 -8.50
C ALA A 138 2.94 -5.41 -7.68
N PHE A 139 3.12 -6.73 -7.66
CA PHE A 139 2.22 -7.63 -6.96
C PHE A 139 2.41 -7.58 -5.44
N LYS A 140 3.64 -7.78 -4.96
CA LYS A 140 3.90 -7.90 -3.51
C LYS A 140 3.85 -6.53 -2.82
N LYS A 141 4.58 -5.54 -3.34
CA LYS A 141 4.67 -4.21 -2.73
C LYS A 141 3.48 -3.32 -3.11
N GLY A 142 3.04 -3.37 -4.37
CA GLY A 142 1.89 -2.60 -4.84
C GLY A 142 0.57 -3.18 -4.34
N LEU A 143 0.17 -4.34 -4.84
CA LEU A 143 -1.15 -4.88 -4.57
C LEU A 143 -1.28 -5.45 -3.15
N MET A 144 -0.41 -6.40 -2.76
CA MET A 144 -0.56 -7.12 -1.50
C MET A 144 -0.35 -6.22 -0.27
N SER A 145 0.62 -5.30 -0.30
CA SER A 145 0.84 -4.37 0.81
C SER A 145 -0.34 -3.42 1.01
N VAL A 146 -0.88 -2.86 -0.09
CA VAL A 146 -2.06 -1.98 -0.03
C VAL A 146 -3.29 -2.73 0.49
N LEU A 147 -3.50 -3.99 0.07
CA LEU A 147 -4.59 -4.82 0.58
C LEU A 147 -4.46 -5.11 2.08
N GLY A 148 -3.27 -5.52 2.52
CA GLY A 148 -3.02 -5.83 3.94
C GLY A 148 -3.22 -4.60 4.84
N ILE A 149 -2.62 -3.48 4.46
CA ILE A 149 -2.76 -2.23 5.21
C ILE A 149 -4.19 -1.71 5.15
N GLY A 150 -4.84 -1.75 4.00
CA GLY A 150 -6.24 -1.34 3.85
C GLY A 150 -7.21 -2.18 4.69
N PHE A 151 -6.94 -3.49 4.83
CA PHE A 151 -7.69 -4.35 5.74
C PHE A 151 -7.54 -3.91 7.20
N ILE A 152 -6.31 -3.67 7.66
CA ILE A 152 -6.02 -3.18 9.02
C ILE A 152 -6.68 -1.82 9.27
N LEU A 153 -6.53 -0.88 8.34
CA LEU A 153 -7.13 0.45 8.44
C LEU A 153 -8.66 0.38 8.45
N SER A 154 -9.26 -0.52 7.68
CA SER A 154 -10.73 -0.73 7.69
C SER A 154 -11.21 -1.23 9.03
N PHE A 155 -10.44 -2.12 9.66
CA PHE A 155 -10.74 -2.61 11.00
C PHE A 155 -10.64 -1.47 12.04
N ILE A 156 -9.59 -0.64 11.97
CA ILE A 156 -9.46 0.56 12.82
C ILE A 156 -10.61 1.53 12.58
N CYS A 157 -10.98 1.82 11.33
CA CYS A 157 -12.11 2.68 11.01
C CYS A 157 -13.43 2.13 11.55
N SER A 158 -13.58 0.81 11.66
CA SER A 158 -14.80 0.19 12.17
C SER A 158 -15.08 0.57 13.62
N THR A 159 -14.05 0.76 14.44
CA THR A 159 -14.22 1.14 15.86
C THR A 159 -14.88 2.52 16.03
N PHE A 160 -14.76 3.39 15.02
CA PHE A 160 -15.33 4.74 15.03
C PHE A 160 -16.62 4.88 14.22
N LEU A 161 -16.82 4.02 13.23
CA LEU A 161 -17.89 4.21 12.25
C LEU A 161 -19.03 3.23 12.37
N VAL A 162 -18.85 2.06 12.98
CA VAL A 162 -19.93 1.07 13.15
C VAL A 162 -21.06 1.67 13.99
N LYS A 163 -22.26 1.61 13.43
CA LYS A 163 -23.50 2.02 14.08
C LYS A 163 -24.60 1.08 13.58
N ASN A 164 -25.01 0.17 14.44
CA ASN A 164 -26.06 -0.79 14.10
C ASN A 164 -27.42 -0.10 14.04
N PRO A 165 -28.32 -0.49 13.12
CA PRO A 165 -29.69 -0.02 13.12
C PRO A 165 -30.40 -0.44 14.42
N PRO A 166 -31.40 0.33 14.87
CA PRO A 166 -32.21 -0.07 16.02
C PRO A 166 -32.89 -1.41 15.73
N VAL A 167 -32.91 -2.27 16.73
CA VAL A 167 -33.68 -3.55 16.65
C VAL A 167 -35.15 -3.17 16.56
N SER A 168 -35.83 -3.57 15.48
CA SER A 168 -37.30 -3.47 15.44
C SER A 168 -37.86 -4.43 16.44
N GLU A 169 -38.39 -3.92 17.56
CA GLU A 169 -39.23 -4.69 18.45
C GLU A 169 -40.51 -5.04 17.67
N ASN A 170 -40.58 -6.29 17.18
CA ASN A 170 -41.82 -6.91 16.71
C ASN A 170 -42.45 -7.70 17.83
#